data_ae189b898a8f555e1828a2cb6d6a81b2
#
_entry.id   ae189b898a8f555e1828a2cb6d6a81b2
#
_cell.length_a   1.000
_cell.length_b   1.000
_cell.length_c   1.000
_cell.angle_alpha   90.00
_cell.angle_beta   90.00
_cell.angle_gamma   90.00
#
_symmetry.space_group_name_H-M   'P 1'
#
loop_
_entity.id
_entity.type
_entity.pdbx_description
1 polymer ?
#
loop_
_entity_poly.entity_id
_entity_poly.type
_entity_poly.pdbx_seq_one_letter_code
_entity_poly.pdbx_strand_id
1 'polypeptide(L)'
;MFVADNSRDTPGASRQMNDPESISEPRLLSRRDQSLRDAHPFKARWMPVAFLAAAKAIGQEAAETNAPVQLQTWNWHAQNTDIVQYHPGFTAPYSGPNSMSSVNEVRETVSLDLYAGLRLWKGAEAHVDGLMWQGFGLSRTLGVEGFSNGEAFRLGTDVPNVNMARLFLRQTFALGEGLEPVEDRPFALAGTQPASRITLTIGKMSAKDIFDNNAYANDSRTQFMNWALMANEAWDYPADSLGYTTGLALELNQPQWAVRYGFFQMPRTSNGTAQDPHYLQAWGMVTEFERRYLWGTHPGTVRLLAYLNSANMGSYQAALETPVRPADVEATREYRYKYGFGLNVEQEIVKNLGAFTRIGWSDGRNEAWTFSDVDRTFTLGLSIKGACWSREDDTVGIAGVFNAAATVHHEFLAVGGTGILAGDGTLTYGIEKDLEVYYDFQVWKTIHTTLDYQLVSNPAFNRDRGPISIFGARLHWEF
;
A
#
# COMPACT_ATOMS: atom_id res chain seq x y z
N MET A 1 -49.43 64.23 2.67
CA MET A 1 -49.27 65.72 2.70
C MET A 1 -48.03 66.05 1.87
N PHE A 2 -48.32 66.58 0.71
CA PHE A 2 -47.46 67.40 -0.17
C PHE A 2 -46.09 66.83 -0.55
N VAL A 3 -45.83 66.39 -1.82
CA VAL A 3 -45.98 67.00 -3.16
C VAL A 3 -44.73 67.79 -3.57
N ALA A 4 -44.25 67.34 -4.72
CA ALA A 4 -43.79 68.09 -5.88
C ALA A 4 -42.25 68.33 -5.95
N ASP A 5 -41.62 68.11 -7.02
CA ASP A 5 -41.75 68.13 -8.49
C ASP A 5 -40.74 69.14 -9.08
N ASN A 6 -40.36 68.85 -10.30
CA ASN A 6 -39.77 69.71 -11.34
C ASN A 6 -38.23 69.80 -11.39
N SER A 7 -37.64 69.23 -12.40
CA SER A 7 -37.67 69.40 -13.90
C SER A 7 -36.72 70.44 -14.42
N ARG A 8 -36.11 70.11 -15.61
CA ARG A 8 -35.54 70.92 -16.71
C ARG A 8 -34.05 71.26 -16.63
N ASP A 9 -33.24 71.23 -17.63
CA ASP A 9 -33.37 71.08 -19.09
C ASP A 9 -31.95 70.85 -19.66
N THR A 10 -31.85 70.17 -20.77
CA THR A 10 -30.73 70.07 -21.72
C THR A 10 -30.49 71.46 -22.40
N PRO A 11 -29.37 71.76 -23.17
CA PRO A 11 -28.85 70.93 -24.24
C PRO A 11 -27.32 71.03 -24.54
N GLY A 12 -26.82 70.00 -25.23
CA GLY A 12 -26.03 70.12 -26.45
C GLY A 12 -24.56 70.49 -26.42
N ALA A 13 -23.72 69.58 -26.83
CA ALA A 13 -22.73 69.77 -27.89
C ALA A 13 -21.97 68.48 -28.22
N SER A 14 -22.02 68.14 -29.49
CA SER A 14 -21.26 67.17 -30.22
C SER A 14 -19.75 67.32 -30.09
N ARG A 15 -18.98 66.19 -29.93
CA ARG A 15 -17.70 65.98 -30.60
C ARG A 15 -17.30 64.47 -30.59
N GLN A 16 -17.13 64.00 -31.76
CA GLN A 16 -16.33 62.94 -32.38
C GLN A 16 -15.47 62.05 -31.51
N MET A 17 -15.63 60.76 -31.75
CA MET A 17 -14.64 59.66 -31.98
C MET A 17 -13.32 59.75 -31.22
N ASN A 18 -13.13 58.77 -30.39
CA ASN A 18 -11.91 57.92 -30.40
C ASN A 18 -12.23 56.61 -29.70
N ASP A 19 -11.93 55.49 -30.36
CA ASP A 19 -12.03 54.13 -29.83
C ASP A 19 -11.21 54.00 -28.55
N PRO A 20 -11.74 53.34 -27.52
CA PRO A 20 -10.89 52.81 -26.44
C PRO A 20 -10.51 51.39 -26.78
N GLU A 21 -9.23 51.15 -26.71
CA GLU A 21 -8.54 49.86 -26.70
C GLU A 21 -9.31 48.79 -25.90
N SER A 22 -9.49 47.64 -26.54
CA SER A 22 -9.98 46.42 -25.93
C SER A 22 -9.02 45.95 -24.84
N ILE A 23 -9.40 46.12 -23.57
CA ILE A 23 -8.76 45.46 -22.45
C ILE A 23 -9.15 43.98 -22.56
N SER A 24 -8.24 43.17 -23.07
CA SER A 24 -8.32 41.72 -23.06
C SER A 24 -8.24 41.19 -21.64
N GLU A 25 -9.31 40.59 -21.17
CA GLU A 25 -9.30 39.72 -20.00
C GLU A 25 -8.22 38.65 -20.14
N PRO A 26 -7.40 38.38 -19.13
CA PRO A 26 -6.49 37.26 -19.17
C PRO A 26 -7.31 35.96 -19.04
N ARG A 27 -7.43 35.21 -20.12
CA ARG A 27 -7.87 33.82 -20.07
C ARG A 27 -6.89 33.06 -19.20
N LEU A 28 -7.34 32.66 -18.03
CA LEU A 28 -6.73 31.58 -17.22
C LEU A 28 -6.82 30.30 -18.04
N LEU A 29 -5.85 30.08 -18.91
CA LEU A 29 -5.59 28.77 -19.51
C LEU A 29 -5.14 27.86 -18.39
N SER A 30 -5.99 26.93 -18.05
CA SER A 30 -5.69 25.86 -17.11
C SER A 30 -4.43 25.13 -17.61
N ARG A 31 -3.40 25.05 -16.78
CA ARG A 31 -2.16 24.30 -17.02
C ARG A 31 -2.38 22.77 -17.11
N ARG A 32 -3.59 22.31 -17.29
CA ARG A 32 -3.95 20.87 -17.33
C ARG A 32 -3.88 20.21 -18.71
N ASP A 33 -3.76 20.97 -19.79
CA ASP A 33 -3.90 20.40 -21.15
C ASP A 33 -2.60 20.21 -21.95
N GLN A 34 -1.44 20.50 -21.38
CA GLN A 34 -0.17 20.35 -22.09
C GLN A 34 0.62 19.08 -21.79
N SER A 35 0.21 18.25 -20.84
CA SER A 35 0.95 17.02 -20.50
C SER A 35 0.57 15.77 -21.29
N LEU A 36 -0.42 15.87 -22.18
CA LEU A 36 -0.95 14.71 -22.92
C LEU A 36 -0.43 14.55 -24.35
N ARG A 37 0.49 15.39 -24.81
CA ARG A 37 0.97 15.33 -26.22
C ARG A 37 2.42 14.94 -26.44
N ASP A 38 3.23 14.78 -25.42
CA ASP A 38 4.61 14.36 -25.56
C ASP A 38 4.83 12.91 -25.12
N ALA A 39 4.23 11.98 -25.88
CA ALA A 39 4.69 10.60 -25.87
C ALA A 39 6.02 10.50 -26.63
N HIS A 40 7.10 10.95 -26.02
CA HIS A 40 8.44 10.60 -26.50
C HIS A 40 8.67 9.11 -26.29
N PRO A 41 9.20 8.40 -27.30
CA PRO A 41 9.61 7.02 -27.10
C PRO A 41 10.68 6.97 -26.02
N PHE A 42 10.39 6.27 -24.95
CA PHE A 42 11.24 6.03 -23.81
C PHE A 42 12.54 5.36 -24.31
N LYS A 43 13.61 6.12 -24.41
CA LYS A 43 14.95 5.56 -24.54
C LYS A 43 15.36 5.12 -23.14
N ALA A 44 15.17 3.85 -22.82
CA ALA A 44 15.73 3.23 -21.64
C ALA A 44 17.23 3.51 -21.60
N ARG A 45 17.63 4.48 -20.81
CA ARG A 45 19.02 4.75 -20.52
C ARG A 45 19.38 3.81 -19.37
N TRP A 46 19.76 2.60 -19.72
CA TRP A 46 20.43 1.69 -18.82
C TRP A 46 21.69 2.40 -18.28
N MET A 47 21.59 2.98 -17.10
CA MET A 47 22.78 3.24 -16.30
C MET A 47 23.05 1.93 -15.55
N PRO A 48 24.14 1.23 -15.86
CA PRO A 48 24.59 0.19 -14.99
C PRO A 48 24.99 0.89 -13.68
N VAL A 49 24.20 0.72 -12.65
CA VAL A 49 24.65 0.97 -11.29
C VAL A 49 25.67 -0.12 -11.00
N ALA A 50 26.90 0.13 -11.41
CA ALA A 50 28.04 -0.69 -11.03
C ALA A 50 28.27 -0.43 -9.54
N PHE A 51 27.55 -1.15 -8.70
CA PHE A 51 27.84 -1.20 -7.28
C PHE A 51 29.11 -2.00 -7.06
N LEU A 52 30.02 -1.40 -6.32
CA LEU A 52 31.17 -2.06 -5.73
C LEU A 52 30.70 -3.29 -4.94
N ALA A 53 30.62 -4.43 -5.61
CA ALA A 53 30.57 -5.74 -4.98
C ALA A 53 31.99 -6.08 -4.52
N ALA A 54 32.45 -5.46 -3.45
CA ALA A 54 33.65 -5.83 -2.71
C ALA A 54 33.29 -5.99 -1.25
N ALA A 55 32.42 -6.95 -0.94
CA ALA A 55 32.29 -7.47 0.40
C ALA A 55 32.54 -8.99 0.34
N LYS A 56 33.60 -9.42 0.99
CA LYS A 56 34.01 -10.80 1.12
C LYS A 56 32.83 -11.67 1.51
N ALA A 57 32.40 -12.55 0.61
CA ALA A 57 31.61 -13.72 0.97
C ALA A 57 32.50 -14.62 1.86
N ILE A 58 32.37 -14.50 3.16
CA ILE A 58 32.83 -15.52 4.10
C ILE A 58 31.64 -16.45 4.23
N GLY A 59 31.64 -17.53 3.46
CA GLY A 59 30.75 -18.66 3.66
C GLY A 59 31.04 -19.23 5.04
N GLN A 60 30.09 -19.11 5.96
CA GLN A 60 30.03 -19.98 7.13
C GLN A 60 29.10 -21.14 6.76
N GLU A 61 29.70 -22.32 6.53
CA GLU A 61 28.98 -23.59 6.62
C GLU A 61 28.35 -23.65 8.02
N ALA A 62 27.05 -23.94 8.04
CA ALA A 62 26.33 -24.21 9.28
C ALA A 62 26.88 -25.51 9.90
N ALA A 63 27.85 -25.39 10.78
CA ALA A 63 28.21 -26.45 11.68
C ALA A 63 27.20 -26.44 12.85
N GLU A 64 26.47 -27.53 13.04
CA GLU A 64 25.74 -27.80 14.28
C GLU A 64 26.71 -27.80 15.43
N THR A 65 26.89 -26.67 16.07
CA THR A 65 27.67 -26.57 17.32
C THR A 65 26.76 -26.12 18.45
N ASN A 66 26.71 -26.87 19.54
CA ASN A 66 26.18 -26.48 20.85
C ASN A 66 26.97 -25.30 21.47
N ALA A 67 27.43 -24.37 20.70
CA ALA A 67 28.02 -23.13 21.17
C ALA A 67 26.92 -22.19 21.69
N PRO A 68 27.14 -21.47 22.81
CA PRO A 68 26.16 -20.48 23.26
C PRO A 68 25.90 -19.47 22.13
N VAL A 69 24.64 -19.29 21.77
CA VAL A 69 24.23 -18.35 20.72
C VAL A 69 24.80 -16.99 21.09
N GLN A 70 25.78 -16.51 20.33
CA GLN A 70 26.40 -15.22 20.58
C GLN A 70 25.41 -14.13 20.17
N LEU A 71 25.05 -13.26 21.11
CA LEU A 71 24.16 -12.15 20.87
C LEU A 71 24.83 -11.16 19.91
N GLN A 72 24.23 -10.96 18.74
CA GLN A 72 24.65 -9.93 17.79
C GLN A 72 24.40 -8.54 18.38
N THR A 73 25.37 -7.65 18.28
CA THR A 73 25.27 -6.29 18.82
C THR A 73 24.81 -5.28 17.80
N TRP A 74 25.06 -5.53 16.52
CA TRP A 74 24.60 -4.72 15.39
C TRP A 74 24.54 -5.55 14.12
N ASN A 75 23.72 -5.13 13.18
CA ASN A 75 23.67 -5.69 11.84
C ASN A 75 23.38 -4.59 10.81
N TRP A 76 23.51 -4.95 9.54
CA TRP A 76 23.00 -4.19 8.43
C TRP A 76 22.59 -5.13 7.32
N HIS A 77 21.58 -4.74 6.55
CA HIS A 77 21.08 -5.46 5.39
C HIS A 77 20.78 -4.48 4.28
N ALA A 78 20.78 -4.98 3.06
CA ALA A 78 20.36 -4.22 1.89
C ALA A 78 19.50 -5.10 1.00
N GLN A 79 18.48 -4.52 0.40
CA GLN A 79 17.70 -5.18 -0.64
C GLN A 79 17.40 -4.21 -1.77
N ASN A 80 17.26 -4.74 -2.97
CA ASN A 80 16.81 -4.00 -4.13
C ASN A 80 15.75 -4.82 -4.86
N THR A 81 14.73 -4.13 -5.34
CA THR A 81 13.64 -4.74 -6.11
C THR A 81 13.35 -3.89 -7.34
N ASP A 82 13.47 -4.50 -8.51
CA ASP A 82 13.11 -3.92 -9.79
C ASP A 82 11.90 -4.66 -10.35
N ILE A 83 10.81 -3.95 -10.65
CA ILE A 83 9.59 -4.54 -11.19
C ILE A 83 9.24 -3.83 -12.49
N VAL A 84 9.14 -4.59 -13.57
CA VAL A 84 8.62 -4.14 -14.86
C VAL A 84 7.26 -4.78 -15.09
N GLN A 85 6.25 -3.98 -15.42
CA GLN A 85 4.92 -4.46 -15.76
C GLN A 85 4.46 -3.94 -17.11
N TYR A 86 3.68 -4.76 -17.79
CA TYR A 86 3.08 -4.47 -19.09
C TYR A 86 1.62 -4.92 -19.12
N HIS A 87 0.73 -4.11 -19.69
CA HIS A 87 -0.58 -4.56 -20.13
C HIS A 87 -0.82 -4.21 -21.60
N PRO A 88 -1.43 -5.10 -22.39
CA PRO A 88 -1.95 -4.79 -23.72
C PRO A 88 -3.18 -3.87 -23.62
N GLY A 89 -3.59 -3.33 -24.73
CA GLY A 89 -4.86 -2.58 -24.80
C GLY A 89 -6.05 -3.46 -24.39
N PHE A 90 -7.03 -2.85 -23.73
CA PHE A 90 -8.25 -3.50 -23.27
C PHE A 90 -9.49 -2.65 -23.56
N THR A 91 -10.69 -3.25 -23.44
CA THR A 91 -11.95 -2.55 -23.70
C THR A 91 -12.25 -1.52 -22.60
N ALA A 92 -12.46 -0.27 -23.02
CA ALA A 92 -12.88 0.82 -22.17
C ALA A 92 -13.64 1.86 -23.02
N PRO A 93 -14.98 1.94 -22.93
CA PRO A 93 -15.77 2.85 -23.76
C PRO A 93 -15.56 4.33 -23.40
N TYR A 94 -15.05 4.63 -22.24
CA TYR A 94 -14.74 5.98 -21.76
C TYR A 94 -13.54 5.96 -20.80
N SER A 95 -13.03 7.15 -20.47
CA SER A 95 -12.00 7.37 -19.46
C SER A 95 -12.29 8.63 -18.67
N GLY A 96 -11.97 8.61 -17.39
CA GLY A 96 -12.14 9.72 -16.45
C GLY A 96 -10.91 9.91 -15.56
N PRO A 97 -11.03 10.68 -14.45
CA PRO A 97 -9.89 11.09 -13.65
C PRO A 97 -9.04 9.93 -13.09
N ASN A 98 -9.68 8.88 -12.57
CA ASN A 98 -9.04 7.72 -11.98
C ASN A 98 -9.18 6.47 -12.87
N SER A 99 -9.20 6.63 -14.19
CA SER A 99 -9.21 5.49 -15.11
C SER A 99 -7.81 4.96 -15.36
N MET A 100 -7.66 3.65 -15.35
CA MET A 100 -6.49 3.00 -15.94
C MET A 100 -6.49 3.23 -17.45
N SER A 101 -5.34 3.53 -18.05
CA SER A 101 -5.17 3.71 -19.49
C SER A 101 -5.62 2.45 -20.24
N SER A 102 -6.49 2.59 -21.25
CA SER A 102 -6.96 1.45 -22.04
C SER A 102 -6.03 1.09 -23.21
N VAL A 103 -5.01 1.90 -23.49
CA VAL A 103 -3.97 1.57 -24.47
C VAL A 103 -2.85 0.80 -23.77
N ASN A 104 -2.06 0.07 -24.56
CA ASN A 104 -0.92 -0.66 -24.00
C ASN A 104 0.05 0.25 -23.25
N GLU A 105 0.53 -0.22 -22.12
CA GLU A 105 1.42 0.54 -21.24
C GLU A 105 2.50 -0.37 -20.66
N VAL A 106 3.71 0.19 -20.50
CA VAL A 106 4.83 -0.43 -19.75
C VAL A 106 5.27 0.53 -18.67
N ARG A 107 5.45 0.04 -17.46
CA ARG A 107 5.97 0.81 -16.31
C ARG A 107 7.00 0.00 -15.55
N GLU A 108 7.85 0.72 -14.85
CA GLU A 108 8.93 0.19 -14.04
C GLU A 108 8.97 0.90 -12.70
N THR A 109 9.25 0.14 -11.65
CA THR A 109 9.58 0.65 -10.32
C THR A 109 10.88 0.04 -9.83
N VAL A 110 11.67 0.85 -9.13
CA VAL A 110 12.93 0.45 -8.51
C VAL A 110 12.88 0.87 -7.06
N SER A 111 13.16 -0.04 -6.14
CA SER A 111 13.33 0.26 -4.72
C SER A 111 14.65 -0.30 -4.19
N LEU A 112 15.28 0.43 -3.28
CA LEU A 112 16.48 0.05 -2.56
C LEU A 112 16.29 0.40 -1.09
N ASP A 113 16.38 -0.59 -0.22
CA ASP A 113 16.38 -0.38 1.24
C ASP A 113 17.76 -0.67 1.82
N LEU A 114 18.13 0.15 2.79
CA LEU A 114 19.32 -0.01 3.62
C LEU A 114 18.90 -0.05 5.08
N TYR A 115 19.03 -1.20 5.69
CA TYR A 115 18.67 -1.46 7.07
C TYR A 115 19.88 -1.43 7.97
N ALA A 116 19.72 -0.92 9.20
CA ALA A 116 20.69 -1.08 10.27
C ALA A 116 19.99 -1.31 11.60
N GLY A 117 20.56 -2.21 12.41
CA GLY A 117 20.08 -2.54 13.75
C GLY A 117 21.21 -2.42 14.77
N LEU A 118 20.88 -1.97 15.97
CA LEU A 118 21.81 -1.82 17.09
C LEU A 118 21.15 -2.28 18.40
N ARG A 119 21.79 -3.19 19.12
CA ARG A 119 21.41 -3.58 20.48
C ARG A 119 21.95 -2.55 21.47
N LEU A 120 21.05 -1.90 22.21
CA LEU A 120 21.37 -0.80 23.11
C LEU A 120 21.65 -1.31 24.53
N TRP A 121 20.74 -2.12 25.08
CA TRP A 121 20.85 -2.79 26.38
C TRP A 121 19.98 -4.07 26.35
N LYS A 122 19.88 -4.76 27.48
CA LYS A 122 19.10 -6.00 27.54
C LYS A 122 17.67 -5.82 27.12
N GLY A 123 17.30 -6.49 26.02
CA GLY A 123 15.97 -6.45 25.42
C GLY A 123 15.67 -5.19 24.59
N ALA A 124 16.61 -4.23 24.50
CA ALA A 124 16.40 -3.00 23.74
C ALA A 124 17.20 -2.99 22.44
N GLU A 125 16.55 -2.64 21.36
CA GLU A 125 17.10 -2.51 20.01
C GLU A 125 16.63 -1.22 19.36
N ALA A 126 17.50 -0.59 18.59
CA ALA A 126 17.17 0.52 17.69
C ALA A 126 17.33 0.06 16.25
N HIS A 127 16.40 0.43 15.39
CA HIS A 127 16.43 0.08 13.96
C HIS A 127 16.16 1.30 13.10
N VAL A 128 16.85 1.36 11.96
CA VAL A 128 16.66 2.38 10.93
C VAL A 128 16.59 1.72 9.56
N ASP A 129 15.79 2.31 8.69
CA ASP A 129 15.63 1.91 7.30
C ASP A 129 15.59 3.15 6.41
N GLY A 130 16.54 3.24 5.49
CA GLY A 130 16.60 4.23 4.43
C GLY A 130 16.12 3.63 3.13
N LEU A 131 14.98 4.10 2.63
CA LEU A 131 14.37 3.68 1.37
C LEU A 131 14.66 4.69 0.27
N MET A 132 15.26 4.24 -0.83
CA MET A 132 15.24 4.90 -2.12
C MET A 132 14.19 4.24 -3.01
N TRP A 133 13.39 5.03 -3.71
CA TRP A 133 12.41 4.54 -4.66
C TRP A 133 12.34 5.46 -5.90
N GLN A 134 11.97 4.86 -7.04
CA GLN A 134 11.81 5.53 -8.33
C GLN A 134 10.83 4.76 -9.20
N GLY A 135 10.21 5.44 -10.16
CA GLY A 135 9.33 4.85 -11.16
C GLY A 135 7.86 5.09 -10.89
N PHE A 136 7.04 4.41 -11.64
CA PHE A 136 5.57 4.51 -11.61
C PHE A 136 4.94 3.13 -11.75
N GLY A 137 3.86 2.89 -11.05
CA GLY A 137 2.93 1.81 -11.36
C GLY A 137 2.16 2.08 -12.66
N LEU A 138 1.53 1.06 -13.22
CA LEU A 138 0.65 1.17 -14.38
C LEU A 138 -0.41 2.25 -14.10
N SER A 139 -0.57 3.19 -15.03
CA SER A 139 -1.46 4.34 -14.93
C SER A 139 -1.34 5.13 -13.61
N ARG A 140 -0.13 5.15 -13.01
CA ARG A 140 0.14 5.76 -11.70
C ARG A 140 -0.67 5.14 -10.57
N THR A 141 -0.87 3.84 -10.61
CA THR A 141 -1.70 3.05 -9.68
C THR A 141 -3.20 3.40 -9.68
N LEU A 142 -3.72 4.02 -10.75
CA LEU A 142 -5.13 4.41 -10.86
C LEU A 142 -5.96 3.38 -11.62
N GLY A 143 -7.22 3.25 -11.22
CA GLY A 143 -8.24 2.52 -11.96
C GLY A 143 -8.23 1.00 -11.77
N VAL A 144 -7.56 0.52 -10.72
CA VAL A 144 -7.60 -0.86 -10.21
C VAL A 144 -7.40 -0.78 -8.70
N GLU A 145 -8.27 -1.39 -7.91
CA GLU A 145 -8.17 -1.37 -6.45
C GLU A 145 -7.05 -2.28 -5.96
N GLY A 146 -7.04 -3.54 -6.39
CA GLY A 146 -5.91 -4.42 -6.23
C GLY A 146 -4.79 -4.04 -7.21
N PHE A 147 -4.15 -2.88 -7.00
CA PHE A 147 -3.11 -2.44 -7.93
C PHE A 147 -1.98 -3.46 -8.03
N SER A 148 -1.57 -3.72 -9.27
CA SER A 148 -0.79 -4.89 -9.68
C SER A 148 0.65 -4.94 -9.16
N ASN A 149 1.14 -3.86 -8.56
CA ASN A 149 2.52 -3.74 -8.06
C ASN A 149 2.53 -3.03 -6.71
N GLY A 150 2.63 -3.79 -5.61
CA GLY A 150 2.68 -3.29 -4.25
C GLY A 150 3.92 -2.44 -3.91
N GLU A 151 4.95 -2.42 -4.77
CA GLU A 151 6.09 -1.50 -4.68
C GLU A 151 5.83 -0.16 -5.40
N ALA A 152 4.71 -0.01 -6.10
CA ALA A 152 4.38 1.22 -6.79
C ALA A 152 3.69 2.21 -5.85
N PHE A 153 4.30 3.35 -5.61
CA PHE A 153 3.67 4.44 -4.89
C PHE A 153 2.84 5.31 -5.84
N ARG A 154 1.66 5.74 -5.39
CA ARG A 154 0.79 6.64 -6.17
C ARG A 154 1.50 7.94 -6.57
N LEU A 155 2.44 8.39 -5.76
CA LEU A 155 3.22 9.60 -6.02
C LEU A 155 4.27 9.46 -7.11
N GLY A 156 4.66 8.27 -7.54
CA GLY A 156 5.63 7.97 -8.57
C GLY A 156 6.61 9.10 -8.93
N THR A 157 7.84 8.79 -9.28
CA THR A 157 8.85 9.82 -9.60
C THR A 157 9.78 9.36 -10.71
N ASP A 158 10.20 10.28 -11.58
CA ASP A 158 11.19 10.02 -12.63
C ASP A 158 12.64 9.98 -12.13
N VAL A 159 12.86 10.46 -10.91
CA VAL A 159 14.19 10.52 -10.29
C VAL A 159 14.20 9.78 -8.95
N PRO A 160 15.35 9.25 -8.52
CA PRO A 160 15.46 8.62 -7.22
C PRO A 160 15.00 9.55 -6.10
N ASN A 161 14.11 9.06 -5.25
CA ASN A 161 13.64 9.74 -4.05
C ASN A 161 14.07 8.94 -2.83
N VAL A 162 14.66 9.60 -1.84
CA VAL A 162 15.21 8.95 -0.64
C VAL A 162 14.43 9.42 0.58
N ASN A 163 13.95 8.46 1.36
CA ASN A 163 13.21 8.70 2.59
C ASN A 163 13.73 7.82 3.72
N MET A 164 13.60 8.30 4.94
CA MET A 164 13.70 7.45 6.10
C MET A 164 12.35 6.74 6.28
N ALA A 165 12.29 5.46 5.87
CA ALA A 165 11.09 4.64 5.92
C ALA A 165 10.76 4.27 7.36
N ARG A 166 11.75 3.78 8.11
CA ARG A 166 11.58 3.37 9.50
C ARG A 166 12.68 3.94 10.40
N LEU A 167 12.30 4.30 11.61
CA LEU A 167 13.21 4.64 12.72
C LEU A 167 12.47 4.37 14.02
N PHE A 168 12.80 3.29 14.70
CA PHE A 168 12.10 2.90 15.92
C PHE A 168 13.00 2.29 16.98
N LEU A 169 12.53 2.34 18.20
CA LEU A 169 13.06 1.61 19.35
C LEU A 169 12.13 0.45 19.67
N ARG A 170 12.71 -0.71 19.97
CA ARG A 170 12.00 -1.90 20.42
C ARG A 170 12.54 -2.33 21.76
N GLN A 171 11.67 -2.51 22.76
CA GLN A 171 12.02 -3.05 24.07
C GLN A 171 11.24 -4.33 24.32
N THR A 172 11.94 -5.41 24.60
CA THR A 172 11.37 -6.71 24.95
C THR A 172 11.59 -7.00 26.44
N PHE A 173 10.50 -7.41 27.11
CA PHE A 173 10.45 -7.82 28.50
C PHE A 173 10.09 -9.30 28.58
N ALA A 174 10.91 -10.10 29.26
CA ALA A 174 10.64 -11.51 29.49
C ALA A 174 9.53 -11.70 30.52
N LEU A 175 8.60 -12.62 30.21
CA LEU A 175 7.54 -13.06 31.13
C LEU A 175 7.77 -14.49 31.65
N GLY A 176 8.82 -15.17 31.17
CA GLY A 176 9.18 -16.55 31.56
C GLY A 176 10.61 -16.89 31.16
N GLU A 177 11.03 -18.11 31.43
CA GLU A 177 12.40 -18.56 31.23
C GLU A 177 12.67 -19.18 29.84
N GLY A 178 11.61 -19.58 29.10
CA GLY A 178 11.76 -20.18 27.76
C GLY A 178 12.37 -19.18 26.77
N LEU A 179 13.33 -19.65 25.97
CA LEU A 179 13.98 -18.88 24.93
C LEU A 179 13.71 -19.51 23.56
N GLU A 180 13.60 -18.67 22.54
CA GLU A 180 13.53 -19.05 21.13
C GLU A 180 14.65 -18.37 20.34
N PRO A 181 15.21 -19.01 19.30
CA PRO A 181 16.25 -18.41 18.48
C PRO A 181 15.68 -17.25 17.63
N VAL A 182 16.53 -16.26 17.38
CA VAL A 182 16.29 -15.16 16.45
C VAL A 182 17.40 -15.18 15.42
N GLU A 183 17.02 -15.26 14.14
CA GLU A 183 17.94 -15.18 13.01
C GLU A 183 18.28 -13.73 12.68
N ASP A 184 19.46 -13.53 12.06
CA ASP A 184 19.89 -12.26 11.52
C ASP A 184 19.06 -11.93 10.28
N ARG A 185 18.34 -10.80 10.32
CA ARG A 185 17.51 -10.31 9.20
C ARG A 185 17.17 -8.83 9.40
N PRO A 186 16.61 -8.15 8.40
CA PRO A 186 16.06 -6.81 8.59
C PRO A 186 15.19 -6.73 9.83
N PHE A 187 15.45 -5.73 10.69
CA PHE A 187 14.77 -5.46 11.96
C PHE A 187 14.86 -6.57 13.02
N ALA A 188 15.83 -7.48 12.93
CA ALA A 188 16.10 -8.48 13.95
C ALA A 188 17.60 -8.76 14.07
N LEU A 189 18.13 -8.67 15.29
CA LEU A 189 19.51 -9.03 15.61
C LEU A 189 19.58 -10.49 16.03
N ALA A 190 20.51 -11.25 15.45
CA ALA A 190 20.70 -12.66 15.82
C ALA A 190 20.92 -12.84 17.32
N GLY A 191 20.39 -13.94 17.83
CA GLY A 191 20.50 -14.28 19.24
C GLY A 191 19.34 -15.12 19.75
N THR A 192 18.87 -14.80 20.94
CA THR A 192 17.69 -15.42 21.54
C THR A 192 16.75 -14.36 22.11
N GLN A 193 15.46 -14.65 22.08
CA GLN A 193 14.43 -13.85 22.74
C GLN A 193 13.55 -14.72 23.63
N PRO A 194 12.90 -14.15 24.65
CA PRO A 194 11.96 -14.90 25.48
C PRO A 194 10.76 -15.40 24.66
N ALA A 195 10.40 -16.67 24.80
CA ALA A 195 9.23 -17.26 24.16
C ALA A 195 7.91 -16.64 24.69
N SER A 196 7.88 -16.28 25.99
CA SER A 196 6.80 -15.52 26.62
C SER A 196 7.31 -14.11 26.92
N ARG A 197 6.73 -13.09 26.28
CA ARG A 197 7.25 -11.72 26.35
C ARG A 197 6.20 -10.64 26.11
N ILE A 198 6.52 -9.45 26.57
CA ILE A 198 5.91 -8.20 26.14
C ILE A 198 6.94 -7.46 25.29
N THR A 199 6.53 -6.98 24.11
CA THR A 199 7.35 -6.15 23.24
C THR A 199 6.68 -4.80 23.04
N LEU A 200 7.42 -3.72 23.27
CA LEU A 200 7.01 -2.36 23.00
C LEU A 200 7.88 -1.82 21.85
N THR A 201 7.23 -1.39 20.76
CA THR A 201 7.88 -0.71 19.63
C THR A 201 7.36 0.72 19.55
N ILE A 202 8.25 1.71 19.48
CA ILE A 202 7.91 3.14 19.40
C ILE A 202 8.76 3.81 18.32
N GLY A 203 8.15 4.56 17.44
CA GLY A 203 8.83 5.34 16.42
C GLY A 203 8.08 5.39 15.10
N LYS A 204 8.83 5.63 14.01
CA LYS A 204 8.31 5.55 12.64
C LYS A 204 8.44 4.12 12.14
N MET A 205 7.34 3.56 11.63
CA MET A 205 7.24 2.16 11.15
C MET A 205 6.07 2.01 10.17
N SER A 206 5.95 0.87 9.52
CA SER A 206 4.69 0.46 8.88
C SER A 206 3.83 -0.31 9.87
N ALA A 207 2.53 -0.06 9.92
CA ALA A 207 1.61 -0.87 10.71
C ALA A 207 1.62 -2.35 10.24
N LYS A 208 1.85 -2.57 8.94
CA LYS A 208 2.03 -3.90 8.33
C LYS A 208 3.25 -4.68 8.83
N ASP A 209 4.25 -4.03 9.40
CA ASP A 209 5.40 -4.72 10.00
C ASP A 209 5.01 -5.60 11.20
N ILE A 210 3.85 -5.31 11.82
CA ILE A 210 3.41 -5.93 13.07
C ILE A 210 2.07 -6.66 12.92
N PHE A 211 1.13 -6.09 12.13
CA PHE A 211 -0.25 -6.57 12.00
C PHE A 211 -0.52 -7.18 10.62
N ASP A 212 -1.50 -8.07 10.53
CA ASP A 212 -1.95 -8.76 9.32
C ASP A 212 -0.83 -9.54 8.59
N ASN A 213 0.17 -10.02 9.31
CA ASN A 213 1.23 -10.84 8.75
C ASN A 213 0.69 -12.18 8.23
N ASN A 214 1.28 -12.68 7.12
CA ASN A 214 0.95 -13.98 6.54
C ASN A 214 2.19 -14.60 5.91
N ALA A 215 2.46 -15.87 6.18
CA ALA A 215 3.66 -16.55 5.70
C ALA A 215 3.70 -16.71 4.16
N TYR A 216 2.56 -16.70 3.48
CA TYR A 216 2.43 -16.98 2.07
C TYR A 216 2.11 -15.76 1.20
N ALA A 217 1.62 -14.67 1.81
CA ALA A 217 1.20 -13.47 1.10
C ALA A 217 1.31 -12.24 2.02
N ASN A 218 2.47 -11.60 2.03
CA ASN A 218 2.75 -10.45 2.90
C ASN A 218 3.68 -9.41 2.28
N ASP A 219 4.52 -9.77 1.32
CA ASP A 219 5.56 -8.90 0.77
C ASP A 219 5.57 -8.98 -0.76
N SER A 220 5.31 -7.84 -1.42
CA SER A 220 5.33 -7.70 -2.87
C SER A 220 6.73 -7.87 -3.49
N ARG A 221 7.78 -7.85 -2.69
CA ARG A 221 9.17 -8.02 -3.14
C ARG A 221 9.56 -9.47 -3.37
N THR A 222 8.88 -10.40 -2.68
CA THR A 222 9.26 -11.81 -2.68
C THR A 222 8.10 -12.77 -2.92
N GLN A 223 6.85 -12.28 -2.79
CA GLN A 223 5.63 -13.06 -2.90
C GLN A 223 4.69 -12.45 -3.97
N PHE A 224 3.38 -12.44 -3.75
CA PHE A 224 2.40 -11.81 -4.63
C PHE A 224 2.68 -10.31 -4.78
N MET A 225 2.66 -9.80 -6.01
CA MET A 225 2.87 -8.37 -6.29
C MET A 225 1.62 -7.54 -6.10
N ASN A 226 0.43 -8.14 -6.32
CA ASN A 226 -0.85 -7.45 -6.21
C ASN A 226 -1.11 -7.02 -4.75
N TRP A 227 -1.43 -5.74 -4.56
CA TRP A 227 -1.66 -5.14 -3.27
C TRP A 227 -2.75 -5.84 -2.45
N ALA A 228 -3.88 -6.18 -3.08
CA ALA A 228 -5.01 -6.83 -2.43
C ALA A 228 -4.72 -8.29 -2.02
N LEU A 229 -3.65 -8.89 -2.53
CA LEU A 229 -3.20 -10.22 -2.13
C LEU A 229 -2.21 -10.18 -0.97
N MET A 230 -1.35 -9.14 -0.88
CA MET A 230 -0.35 -9.04 0.16
C MET A 230 -0.85 -8.44 1.48
N ALA A 231 -2.04 -7.83 1.49
CA ALA A 231 -2.63 -7.17 2.65
C ALA A 231 -4.13 -7.42 2.74
N ASN A 232 -4.73 -7.16 3.90
CA ASN A 232 -6.17 -7.02 4.03
C ASN A 232 -6.60 -5.68 3.43
N GLU A 233 -7.11 -5.71 2.20
CA GLU A 233 -7.45 -4.52 1.42
C GLU A 233 -8.52 -3.64 2.10
N ALA A 234 -9.44 -4.23 2.87
CA ALA A 234 -10.46 -3.47 3.60
C ALA A 234 -9.96 -2.90 4.95
N TRP A 235 -8.70 -3.09 5.28
CA TRP A 235 -8.08 -2.46 6.44
C TRP A 235 -7.44 -1.13 6.02
N ASP A 236 -8.14 -0.06 6.28
CA ASP A 236 -7.68 1.32 6.09
C ASP A 236 -6.60 1.65 7.15
N TYR A 237 -5.41 1.04 7.02
CA TYR A 237 -4.40 1.08 8.06
C TYR A 237 -3.67 2.43 8.12
N PRO A 238 -3.26 2.87 9.33
CA PRO A 238 -2.61 4.17 9.51
C PRO A 238 -1.27 4.23 8.76
N ALA A 239 -1.20 5.04 7.72
CA ALA A 239 0.02 5.26 6.95
C ALA A 239 -0.04 6.54 6.13
N ASP A 240 1.12 7.14 5.85
CA ASP A 240 1.27 8.10 4.76
C ASP A 240 1.23 7.37 3.39
N SER A 241 1.27 8.11 2.30
CA SER A 241 1.22 7.54 0.94
C SER A 241 2.41 6.64 0.58
N LEU A 242 3.43 6.55 1.44
CA LEU A 242 4.58 5.64 1.30
C LEU A 242 4.46 4.40 2.20
N GLY A 243 3.41 4.28 3.00
CA GLY A 243 3.18 3.10 3.85
C GLY A 243 3.68 3.23 5.29
N TYR A 244 4.09 4.41 5.73
CA TYR A 244 4.72 4.61 7.04
C TYR A 244 3.95 5.59 7.91
N THR A 245 4.03 5.37 9.22
CA THR A 245 3.45 6.27 10.22
C THR A 245 4.31 6.30 11.49
N THR A 246 4.03 7.25 12.37
CA THR A 246 4.64 7.33 13.70
C THR A 246 3.63 6.85 14.74
N GLY A 247 4.09 6.03 15.67
CA GLY A 247 3.21 5.51 16.71
C GLY A 247 3.90 4.56 17.66
N LEU A 248 3.09 3.78 18.33
CA LEU A 248 3.52 2.71 19.22
C LEU A 248 2.74 1.43 18.94
N ALA A 249 3.41 0.31 19.16
CA ALA A 249 2.80 -1.01 19.19
C ALA A 249 3.22 -1.77 20.45
N LEU A 250 2.25 -2.42 21.07
CA LEU A 250 2.43 -3.28 22.23
C LEU A 250 2.02 -4.70 21.86
N GLU A 251 2.89 -5.66 22.06
CA GLU A 251 2.65 -7.07 21.76
C GLU A 251 2.82 -7.91 23.02
N LEU A 252 1.82 -8.71 23.36
CA LEU A 252 1.92 -9.78 24.34
C LEU A 252 2.02 -11.11 23.59
N ASN A 253 3.22 -11.67 23.54
CA ASN A 253 3.50 -12.94 22.86
C ASN A 253 3.59 -14.08 23.86
N GLN A 254 2.89 -15.17 23.56
CA GLN A 254 2.97 -16.47 24.21
C GLN A 254 3.31 -17.55 23.17
N PRO A 255 3.80 -18.73 23.53
CA PRO A 255 4.20 -19.75 22.54
C PRO A 255 3.10 -20.13 21.51
N GLN A 256 1.82 -20.09 21.90
CA GLN A 256 0.72 -20.51 21.06
C GLN A 256 -0.23 -19.39 20.62
N TRP A 257 -0.09 -18.17 21.16
CA TRP A 257 -0.95 -17.05 20.83
C TRP A 257 -0.25 -15.71 21.06
N ALA A 258 -0.77 -14.68 20.47
CA ALA A 258 -0.36 -13.31 20.73
C ALA A 258 -1.57 -12.37 20.71
N VAL A 259 -1.47 -11.28 21.47
CA VAL A 259 -2.35 -10.11 21.37
C VAL A 259 -1.48 -8.91 21.06
N ARG A 260 -1.87 -8.15 20.06
CA ARG A 260 -1.18 -6.93 19.63
C ARG A 260 -2.13 -5.75 19.71
N TYR A 261 -1.60 -4.61 20.09
CA TYR A 261 -2.31 -3.33 20.08
C TYR A 261 -1.40 -2.27 19.48
N GLY A 262 -1.93 -1.48 18.55
CA GLY A 262 -1.23 -0.37 17.93
C GLY A 262 -2.01 0.93 18.10
N PHE A 263 -1.28 2.04 18.28
CA PHE A 263 -1.79 3.40 18.25
C PHE A 263 -0.86 4.24 17.38
N PHE A 264 -1.40 4.79 16.30
CA PHE A 264 -0.64 5.41 15.23
C PHE A 264 -1.24 6.75 14.83
N GLN A 265 -0.41 7.62 14.28
CA GLN A 265 -0.81 8.87 13.67
C GLN A 265 -1.45 8.63 12.30
N MET A 266 -2.47 9.41 11.94
CA MET A 266 -3.10 9.39 10.62
C MET A 266 -2.60 10.51 9.73
N PRO A 267 -2.56 10.35 8.40
CA PRO A 267 -2.23 11.43 7.48
C PRO A 267 -3.30 12.53 7.51
N ARG A 268 -2.87 13.75 7.14
CA ARG A 268 -3.71 14.94 7.15
C ARG A 268 -4.80 14.94 6.07
N THR A 269 -4.53 14.29 4.96
CA THR A 269 -5.46 14.13 3.82
C THR A 269 -5.44 12.69 3.36
N SER A 270 -6.50 12.25 2.73
CA SER A 270 -6.60 10.91 2.14
C SER A 270 -5.36 10.63 1.26
N ASN A 271 -4.69 9.51 1.52
CA ASN A 271 -3.45 9.07 0.89
C ASN A 271 -2.36 10.16 0.79
N GLY A 272 -2.29 11.03 1.80
CA GLY A 272 -1.36 12.16 1.87
C GLY A 272 0.01 11.76 2.43
N THR A 273 1.03 12.60 2.17
CA THR A 273 2.40 12.41 2.69
C THR A 273 2.60 12.98 4.08
N ALA A 274 1.84 14.02 4.44
CA ALA A 274 2.00 14.73 5.70
C ALA A 274 1.08 14.17 6.78
N GLN A 275 1.63 13.88 7.94
CA GLN A 275 0.85 13.46 9.10
C GLN A 275 0.04 14.63 9.69
N ASP A 276 -1.15 14.34 10.21
CA ASP A 276 -1.99 15.35 10.86
C ASP A 276 -1.37 15.73 12.23
N PRO A 277 -1.11 17.03 12.50
CA PRO A 277 -0.55 17.45 13.77
C PRO A 277 -1.52 17.36 14.95
N HIS A 278 -2.81 17.11 14.71
CA HIS A 278 -3.84 17.02 15.75
C HIS A 278 -3.95 15.59 16.31
N TYR A 279 -2.92 15.11 17.01
CA TYR A 279 -2.78 13.73 17.49
C TYR A 279 -3.95 13.19 18.31
N LEU A 280 -4.75 14.05 18.95
CA LEU A 280 -5.94 13.64 19.70
C LEU A 280 -7.20 13.54 18.83
N GLN A 281 -7.14 13.99 17.58
CA GLN A 281 -8.24 13.97 16.61
C GLN A 281 -7.95 13.04 15.42
N ALA A 282 -6.68 12.93 15.00
CA ALA A 282 -6.24 12.10 13.89
C ALA A 282 -5.34 10.96 14.37
N TRP A 283 -5.92 9.80 14.57
CA TRP A 283 -5.25 8.60 15.06
C TRP A 283 -5.88 7.34 14.51
N GLY A 284 -5.10 6.29 14.44
CA GLY A 284 -5.56 4.94 14.13
C GLY A 284 -5.23 3.99 15.28
N MET A 285 -6.20 3.21 15.71
CA MET A 285 -6.03 2.09 16.64
C MET A 285 -6.26 0.77 15.93
N VAL A 286 -5.44 -0.21 16.23
CA VAL A 286 -5.60 -1.58 15.75
C VAL A 286 -5.34 -2.55 16.87
N THR A 287 -6.13 -3.61 16.92
CA THR A 287 -5.93 -4.75 17.81
C THR A 287 -5.97 -6.02 16.99
N GLU A 288 -5.04 -6.92 17.27
CA GLU A 288 -4.98 -8.22 16.62
C GLU A 288 -4.80 -9.32 17.65
N PHE A 289 -5.61 -10.38 17.53
CA PHE A 289 -5.42 -11.64 18.24
C PHE A 289 -4.90 -12.69 17.27
N GLU A 290 -3.83 -13.37 17.62
CA GLU A 290 -3.22 -14.45 16.84
C GLU A 290 -3.28 -15.76 17.61
N ARG A 291 -3.67 -16.85 16.94
CA ARG A 291 -3.60 -18.21 17.44
C ARG A 291 -2.78 -19.08 16.49
N ARG A 292 -1.71 -19.68 17.01
CA ARG A 292 -0.87 -20.67 16.34
C ARG A 292 -1.30 -22.07 16.74
N TYR A 293 -1.40 -22.98 15.78
CA TYR A 293 -1.87 -24.34 16.00
C TYR A 293 -1.19 -25.31 15.04
N LEU A 294 -1.36 -26.59 15.29
CA LEU A 294 -0.93 -27.65 14.39
C LEU A 294 -2.16 -28.43 13.90
N TRP A 295 -2.28 -28.61 12.59
CA TRP A 295 -3.20 -29.56 12.00
C TRP A 295 -2.41 -30.82 11.64
N GLY A 296 -2.48 -31.84 12.51
CA GLY A 296 -1.51 -32.95 12.50
C GLY A 296 -0.11 -32.43 12.86
N THR A 297 0.81 -32.50 11.90
CA THR A 297 2.17 -31.95 12.03
C THR A 297 2.37 -30.62 11.32
N HIS A 298 1.35 -30.11 10.63
CA HIS A 298 1.41 -28.96 9.74
C HIS A 298 1.02 -27.68 10.50
N PRO A 299 1.89 -26.65 10.53
CA PRO A 299 1.60 -25.40 11.23
C PRO A 299 0.52 -24.61 10.53
N GLY A 300 -0.30 -23.93 11.32
CA GLY A 300 -1.29 -22.98 10.89
C GLY A 300 -1.44 -21.83 11.87
N THR A 301 -1.89 -20.70 11.37
CA THR A 301 -2.14 -19.50 12.17
C THR A 301 -3.45 -18.85 11.76
N VAL A 302 -4.22 -18.40 12.76
CA VAL A 302 -5.43 -17.59 12.59
C VAL A 302 -5.21 -16.27 13.28
N ARG A 303 -5.51 -15.16 12.57
CA ARG A 303 -5.45 -13.80 13.10
C ARG A 303 -6.81 -13.14 12.95
N LEU A 304 -7.25 -12.49 14.01
CA LEU A 304 -8.44 -11.65 14.05
C LEU A 304 -8.01 -10.22 14.33
N LEU A 305 -8.31 -9.32 13.42
CA LEU A 305 -7.97 -7.92 13.50
C LEU A 305 -9.23 -7.07 13.63
N ALA A 306 -9.17 -6.03 14.46
CA ALA A 306 -10.16 -4.97 14.54
C ALA A 306 -9.44 -3.62 14.56
N TYR A 307 -9.99 -2.63 13.85
CA TYR A 307 -9.42 -1.28 13.83
C TYR A 307 -10.49 -0.21 14.01
N LEU A 308 -10.05 0.95 14.49
CA LEU A 308 -10.81 2.17 14.60
C LEU A 308 -9.88 3.35 14.27
N ASN A 309 -10.22 4.08 13.22
CA ASN A 309 -9.52 5.28 12.79
C ASN A 309 -10.35 6.52 13.07
N SER A 310 -9.69 7.61 13.43
CA SER A 310 -10.23 8.96 13.47
C SER A 310 -9.36 9.84 12.57
N ALA A 311 -9.95 10.48 11.57
CA ALA A 311 -9.28 11.41 10.66
C ALA A 311 -10.28 12.42 10.09
N ASN A 312 -9.77 13.44 9.40
CA ASN A 312 -10.60 14.47 8.77
C ASN A 312 -11.23 13.97 7.47
N MET A 313 -12.11 12.95 7.58
CA MET A 313 -12.73 12.19 6.49
C MET A 313 -14.01 12.84 5.99
N GLY A 314 -14.25 12.80 4.69
CA GLY A 314 -15.54 13.12 4.10
C GLY A 314 -16.58 12.01 4.32
N SER A 315 -17.86 12.34 4.19
CA SER A 315 -18.99 11.40 4.23
C SER A 315 -19.54 11.21 2.82
N TYR A 316 -19.58 9.98 2.33
CA TYR A 316 -20.16 9.67 1.03
C TYR A 316 -21.65 10.04 0.97
N GLN A 317 -22.40 9.77 2.05
CA GLN A 317 -23.81 10.15 2.15
C GLN A 317 -24.00 11.67 2.06
N ALA A 318 -23.22 12.44 2.81
CA ALA A 318 -23.31 13.89 2.77
C ALA A 318 -22.95 14.46 1.39
N ALA A 319 -21.95 13.88 0.71
CA ALA A 319 -21.59 14.26 -0.66
C ALA A 319 -22.71 13.96 -1.66
N LEU A 320 -23.43 12.84 -1.51
CA LEU A 320 -24.59 12.49 -2.34
C LEU A 320 -25.78 13.42 -2.14
N GLU A 321 -25.98 13.93 -0.92
CA GLU A 321 -27.07 14.84 -0.57
C GLU A 321 -26.87 16.26 -1.11
N THR A 322 -25.63 16.64 -1.46
CA THR A 322 -25.37 17.93 -2.11
C THR A 322 -25.91 17.93 -3.55
N PRO A 323 -26.41 19.07 -4.06
CA PRO A 323 -26.87 19.17 -5.46
C PRO A 323 -25.69 19.27 -6.45
N VAL A 324 -24.47 19.43 -5.98
CA VAL A 324 -23.25 19.59 -6.80
C VAL A 324 -22.90 18.27 -7.48
N ARG A 325 -22.58 18.31 -8.77
CA ARG A 325 -22.08 17.16 -9.54
C ARG A 325 -20.87 17.57 -10.37
N PRO A 326 -19.84 16.72 -10.46
CA PRO A 326 -19.71 15.44 -9.75
C PRO A 326 -19.75 15.61 -8.23
N ALA A 327 -20.16 14.57 -7.48
CA ALA A 327 -20.19 14.61 -6.02
C ALA A 327 -18.77 14.78 -5.48
N ASP A 328 -18.63 15.66 -4.47
CA ASP A 328 -17.34 15.99 -3.86
C ASP A 328 -17.34 15.57 -2.38
N VAL A 329 -16.60 14.50 -2.06
CA VAL A 329 -16.49 14.01 -0.69
C VAL A 329 -15.60 14.91 0.16
N GLU A 330 -14.60 15.58 -0.45
CA GLU A 330 -13.67 16.45 0.27
C GLU A 330 -14.37 17.67 0.88
N ALA A 331 -15.40 18.19 0.22
CA ALA A 331 -16.22 19.30 0.73
C ALA A 331 -17.01 18.94 2.00
N THR A 332 -17.10 17.67 2.36
CA THR A 332 -17.81 17.17 3.54
C THR A 332 -16.89 16.72 4.67
N ARG A 333 -15.57 16.95 4.54
CA ARG A 333 -14.56 16.51 5.52
C ARG A 333 -14.76 17.16 6.88
N GLU A 334 -14.77 16.31 7.90
CA GLU A 334 -14.65 16.64 9.33
C GLU A 334 -14.05 15.44 10.06
N TYR A 335 -13.61 15.60 11.32
CA TYR A 335 -13.09 14.47 12.07
C TYR A 335 -14.20 13.44 12.32
N ARG A 336 -14.05 12.27 11.67
CA ARG A 336 -14.98 11.15 11.68
C ARG A 336 -14.27 9.87 12.08
N TYR A 337 -15.06 8.88 12.46
CA TYR A 337 -14.57 7.54 12.76
C TYR A 337 -14.86 6.59 11.60
N LYS A 338 -13.88 5.74 11.27
CA LYS A 338 -14.02 4.60 10.37
C LYS A 338 -13.49 3.36 11.07
N TYR A 339 -14.21 2.25 11.00
CA TYR A 339 -13.84 1.01 11.67
C TYR A 339 -14.04 -0.20 10.78
N GLY A 340 -13.35 -1.29 11.13
CA GLY A 340 -13.47 -2.53 10.40
C GLY A 340 -12.85 -3.71 11.11
N PHE A 341 -12.97 -4.88 10.46
CA PHE A 341 -12.53 -6.15 10.97
C PHE A 341 -11.81 -6.94 9.88
N GLY A 342 -10.86 -7.78 10.30
CA GLY A 342 -10.12 -8.68 9.44
C GLY A 342 -10.00 -10.08 10.03
N LEU A 343 -10.09 -11.08 9.15
CA LEU A 343 -9.69 -12.45 9.42
C LEU A 343 -8.56 -12.78 8.45
N ASN A 344 -7.47 -13.33 8.98
CA ASN A 344 -6.32 -13.77 8.19
C ASN A 344 -5.93 -15.18 8.67
N VAL A 345 -5.93 -16.14 7.76
CA VAL A 345 -5.62 -17.54 8.05
C VAL A 345 -4.55 -18.02 7.10
N GLU A 346 -3.58 -18.72 7.64
CA GLU A 346 -2.57 -19.46 6.91
C GLU A 346 -2.46 -20.89 7.43
N GLN A 347 -2.23 -21.84 6.52
CA GLN A 347 -2.12 -23.26 6.85
C GLN A 347 -1.17 -23.97 5.89
N GLU A 348 -0.17 -24.64 6.41
CA GLU A 348 0.53 -25.67 5.65
C GLU A 348 -0.40 -26.89 5.50
N ILE A 349 -0.82 -27.17 4.27
CA ILE A 349 -1.74 -28.29 3.98
C ILE A 349 -0.98 -29.62 3.98
N VAL A 350 0.17 -29.63 3.31
CA VAL A 350 1.18 -30.68 3.32
C VAL A 350 2.54 -30.01 3.20
N LYS A 351 3.63 -30.72 3.49
CA LYS A 351 4.98 -30.18 3.33
C LYS A 351 5.13 -29.54 1.94
N ASN A 352 5.61 -28.30 1.88
CA ASN A 352 5.82 -27.51 0.67
C ASN A 352 4.55 -26.99 -0.04
N LEU A 353 3.36 -27.17 0.53
CA LEU A 353 2.13 -26.57 0.04
C LEU A 353 1.44 -25.83 1.17
N GLY A 354 1.40 -24.51 1.08
CA GLY A 354 0.66 -23.63 1.95
C GLY A 354 -0.59 -23.08 1.29
N ALA A 355 -1.61 -22.80 2.10
CA ALA A 355 -2.82 -22.10 1.71
C ALA A 355 -3.06 -20.92 2.64
N PHE A 356 -3.68 -19.88 2.12
CA PHE A 356 -4.07 -18.72 2.92
C PHE A 356 -5.41 -18.15 2.47
N THR A 357 -6.05 -17.43 3.39
CA THR A 357 -7.25 -16.64 3.09
C THR A 357 -7.29 -15.41 3.95
N ARG A 358 -7.80 -14.30 3.39
CA ARG A 358 -8.16 -13.08 4.13
C ARG A 358 -9.61 -12.73 3.88
N ILE A 359 -10.29 -12.24 4.91
CA ILE A 359 -11.61 -11.64 4.82
C ILE A 359 -11.52 -10.29 5.52
N GLY A 360 -11.89 -9.24 4.82
CA GLY A 360 -11.90 -7.87 5.33
C GLY A 360 -13.25 -7.21 5.19
N TRP A 361 -13.60 -6.39 6.17
CA TRP A 361 -14.79 -5.58 6.18
C TRP A 361 -14.54 -4.25 6.87
N SER A 362 -14.98 -3.16 6.24
CA SER A 362 -15.07 -1.82 6.84
C SER A 362 -16.50 -1.27 6.77
N ASP A 363 -16.81 -0.23 7.54
CA ASP A 363 -18.15 0.36 7.56
C ASP A 363 -18.51 1.05 6.22
N GLY A 364 -17.52 1.52 5.44
CA GLY A 364 -17.67 2.07 4.09
C GLY A 364 -18.57 3.29 3.99
N ARG A 365 -18.77 4.04 5.10
CA ARG A 365 -19.61 5.24 5.13
C ARG A 365 -18.85 6.52 4.87
N ASN A 366 -17.59 6.51 5.30
CA ASN A 366 -16.69 7.65 5.22
C ASN A 366 -15.58 7.38 4.20
N GLU A 367 -14.97 8.46 3.74
CA GLU A 367 -13.89 8.47 2.76
C GLU A 367 -12.80 7.46 3.11
N ALA A 368 -12.33 6.70 2.12
CA ALA A 368 -11.14 5.88 2.24
C ALA A 368 -9.92 6.77 2.50
N TRP A 369 -9.05 6.37 3.45
CA TRP A 369 -7.98 7.26 3.91
C TRP A 369 -6.60 6.85 3.44
N THR A 370 -6.38 5.55 3.21
CA THR A 370 -5.09 5.00 2.78
C THR A 370 -5.26 3.96 1.67
N PHE A 371 -4.43 4.05 0.66
CA PHE A 371 -4.15 3.17 -0.46
C PHE A 371 -5.30 2.87 -1.41
N SER A 372 -6.44 2.33 -0.97
CA SER A 372 -7.51 1.83 -1.84
C SER A 372 -8.90 2.22 -1.36
N ASP A 373 -9.88 2.04 -2.24
CA ASP A 373 -11.29 2.35 -2.00
C ASP A 373 -12.13 1.11 -1.62
N VAL A 374 -11.49 0.06 -1.11
CA VAL A 374 -12.12 -1.23 -0.82
C VAL A 374 -12.76 -1.26 0.57
N ASP A 375 -14.04 -1.62 0.64
CA ASP A 375 -14.77 -1.78 1.90
C ASP A 375 -14.99 -3.25 2.28
N ARG A 376 -14.89 -4.16 1.32
CA ARG A 376 -15.06 -5.62 1.49
C ARG A 376 -14.03 -6.34 0.66
N THR A 377 -13.30 -7.27 1.26
CA THR A 377 -12.36 -8.11 0.52
C THR A 377 -12.47 -9.57 0.94
N PHE A 378 -12.28 -10.46 -0.01
CA PHE A 378 -12.11 -11.89 0.22
C PHE A 378 -10.99 -12.41 -0.67
N THR A 379 -9.95 -12.96 -0.06
CA THR A 379 -8.76 -13.50 -0.72
C THR A 379 -8.62 -14.99 -0.44
N LEU A 380 -8.20 -15.76 -1.43
CA LEU A 380 -7.83 -17.17 -1.28
C LEU A 380 -6.62 -17.46 -2.16
N GLY A 381 -5.62 -18.16 -1.63
CA GLY A 381 -4.42 -18.48 -2.38
C GLY A 381 -3.66 -19.71 -1.89
N LEU A 382 -2.74 -20.16 -2.75
CA LEU A 382 -1.82 -21.26 -2.53
C LEU A 382 -0.39 -20.80 -2.80
N SER A 383 0.55 -21.35 -2.04
CA SER A 383 1.99 -21.20 -2.24
C SER A 383 2.64 -22.57 -2.25
N ILE A 384 3.39 -22.88 -3.31
CA ILE A 384 3.99 -24.20 -3.56
C ILE A 384 5.50 -24.03 -3.64
N LYS A 385 6.25 -24.66 -2.76
CA LYS A 385 7.72 -24.66 -2.76
C LYS A 385 8.28 -25.59 -3.81
N GLY A 386 9.39 -25.19 -4.44
CA GLY A 386 10.02 -25.85 -5.57
C GLY A 386 10.68 -27.21 -5.29
N ALA A 387 10.67 -27.69 -4.05
CA ALA A 387 11.12 -29.04 -3.72
C ALA A 387 10.41 -30.13 -4.55
N CYS A 388 9.16 -29.87 -4.99
CA CYS A 388 8.40 -30.79 -5.85
C CYS A 388 9.05 -30.99 -7.24
N TRP A 389 9.90 -30.04 -7.69
CA TRP A 389 10.63 -30.10 -8.97
C TRP A 389 12.13 -29.89 -8.81
N SER A 390 12.68 -30.24 -7.62
CA SER A 390 14.12 -30.23 -7.30
C SER A 390 14.76 -28.83 -7.34
N ARG A 391 14.00 -27.79 -7.02
CA ARG A 391 14.45 -26.40 -6.88
C ARG A 391 13.87 -25.83 -5.59
N GLU A 392 14.49 -26.16 -4.46
CA GLU A 392 13.94 -25.93 -3.11
C GLU A 392 13.67 -24.44 -2.80
N ASP A 393 14.47 -23.55 -3.36
CA ASP A 393 14.38 -22.10 -3.15
C ASP A 393 13.35 -21.41 -4.06
N ASP A 394 12.82 -22.13 -5.07
CA ASP A 394 11.77 -21.59 -5.95
C ASP A 394 10.39 -21.62 -5.28
N THR A 395 9.50 -20.77 -5.76
CA THR A 395 8.11 -20.72 -5.27
C THR A 395 7.14 -20.43 -6.43
N VAL A 396 6.04 -21.17 -6.48
CA VAL A 396 4.87 -20.85 -7.31
C VAL A 396 3.76 -20.36 -6.39
N GLY A 397 3.18 -19.22 -6.69
CA GLY A 397 1.97 -18.72 -6.04
C GLY A 397 0.81 -18.61 -7.02
N ILE A 398 -0.40 -18.93 -6.56
CA ILE A 398 -1.65 -18.69 -7.26
C ILE A 398 -2.68 -18.21 -6.25
N ALA A 399 -3.28 -17.04 -6.50
CA ALA A 399 -4.29 -16.49 -5.62
C ALA A 399 -5.30 -15.64 -6.36
N GLY A 400 -6.51 -15.55 -5.79
CA GLY A 400 -7.56 -14.67 -6.26
C GLY A 400 -8.10 -13.81 -5.12
N VAL A 401 -8.56 -12.62 -5.47
CA VAL A 401 -9.22 -11.68 -4.57
C VAL A 401 -10.50 -11.13 -5.19
N PHE A 402 -11.47 -10.83 -4.32
CA PHE A 402 -12.74 -10.18 -4.64
C PHE A 402 -12.86 -8.93 -3.79
N ASN A 403 -12.86 -7.76 -4.44
CA ASN A 403 -12.92 -6.45 -3.81
C ASN A 403 -14.26 -5.76 -4.12
N ALA A 404 -14.88 -5.17 -3.12
CA ALA A 404 -16.17 -4.53 -3.25
C ALA A 404 -16.25 -3.24 -2.43
N ALA A 405 -16.93 -2.23 -2.98
CA ALA A 405 -17.32 -1.02 -2.28
C ALA A 405 -18.67 -1.21 -1.55
N ALA A 406 -18.87 -0.49 -0.44
CA ALA A 406 -20.15 -0.41 0.24
C ALA A 406 -21.21 0.30 -0.63
N THR A 407 -22.48 0.11 -0.34
CA THR A 407 -23.57 0.67 -1.15
C THR A 407 -23.44 2.18 -1.34
N VAL A 408 -23.32 2.93 -0.26
CA VAL A 408 -23.22 4.39 -0.33
C VAL A 408 -21.93 4.85 -1.05
N HIS A 409 -20.86 4.07 -0.94
CA HIS A 409 -19.59 4.36 -1.59
C HIS A 409 -19.70 4.18 -3.11
N HIS A 410 -20.21 3.04 -3.59
CA HIS A 410 -20.35 2.87 -5.04
C HIS A 410 -21.46 3.78 -5.65
N GLU A 411 -22.49 4.17 -4.88
CA GLU A 411 -23.45 5.20 -5.31
C GLU A 411 -22.76 6.57 -5.49
N PHE A 412 -21.84 6.93 -4.59
CA PHE A 412 -21.01 8.13 -4.72
C PHE A 412 -20.15 8.09 -6.00
N LEU A 413 -19.47 6.96 -6.27
CA LEU A 413 -18.70 6.78 -7.50
C LEU A 413 -19.58 6.84 -8.76
N ALA A 414 -20.81 6.30 -8.71
CA ALA A 414 -21.75 6.27 -9.84
C ALA A 414 -22.24 7.67 -10.27
N VAL A 415 -22.23 8.65 -9.37
CA VAL A 415 -22.58 10.05 -9.70
C VAL A 415 -21.36 10.92 -10.02
N GLY A 416 -20.24 10.28 -10.35
CA GLY A 416 -19.00 10.91 -10.78
C GLY A 416 -18.05 11.30 -9.66
N GLY A 417 -18.29 10.83 -8.43
CA GLY A 417 -17.34 10.97 -7.33
C GLY A 417 -16.02 10.28 -7.62
N THR A 418 -14.95 10.74 -7.00
CA THR A 418 -13.60 10.17 -7.13
C THR A 418 -13.06 9.78 -5.76
N GLY A 419 -12.54 8.54 -5.65
CA GLY A 419 -11.82 8.03 -4.51
C GLY A 419 -10.30 8.16 -4.66
N ILE A 420 -9.57 7.31 -3.97
CA ILE A 420 -8.10 7.23 -4.06
C ILE A 420 -7.67 6.66 -5.41
N LEU A 421 -8.25 5.53 -5.81
CA LEU A 421 -7.93 4.78 -7.03
C LEU A 421 -9.12 4.66 -7.97
N ALA A 422 -10.36 4.62 -7.44
CA ALA A 422 -11.59 4.53 -8.20
C ALA A 422 -12.16 5.90 -8.59
N GLY A 423 -13.09 5.89 -9.56
CA GLY A 423 -13.84 7.07 -9.99
C GLY A 423 -13.42 7.58 -11.35
N ASP A 424 -14.08 7.08 -12.39
CA ASP A 424 -13.84 7.44 -13.80
C ASP A 424 -14.99 8.24 -14.44
N GLY A 425 -15.83 8.84 -13.60
CA GLY A 425 -16.92 9.75 -13.99
C GLY A 425 -18.29 9.09 -14.10
N THR A 426 -18.35 7.77 -14.27
CA THR A 426 -19.58 6.97 -14.25
C THR A 426 -19.24 5.55 -13.84
N LEU A 427 -20.22 4.78 -13.32
CA LEU A 427 -19.97 3.45 -12.80
C LEU A 427 -21.15 2.51 -13.10
N THR A 428 -20.87 1.45 -13.86
CA THR A 428 -21.70 0.25 -13.87
C THR A 428 -21.11 -0.73 -12.88
N TYR A 429 -21.58 -0.68 -11.64
CA TYR A 429 -20.97 -1.39 -10.52
C TYR A 429 -20.84 -2.90 -10.71
N GLY A 430 -19.68 -3.43 -10.40
CA GLY A 430 -19.37 -4.84 -10.30
C GLY A 430 -18.23 -5.07 -9.31
N ILE A 431 -18.23 -6.19 -8.62
CA ILE A 431 -17.12 -6.59 -7.74
C ILE A 431 -15.85 -6.71 -8.60
N GLU A 432 -14.77 -6.04 -8.23
CA GLU A 432 -13.45 -6.26 -8.82
C GLU A 432 -12.95 -7.65 -8.44
N LYS A 433 -12.32 -8.34 -9.40
CA LYS A 433 -11.81 -9.70 -9.21
C LYS A 433 -10.44 -9.78 -9.85
N ASP A 434 -9.46 -10.08 -9.04
CA ASP A 434 -8.09 -10.24 -9.49
C ASP A 434 -7.64 -11.68 -9.29
N LEU A 435 -6.92 -12.19 -10.25
CA LEU A 435 -6.19 -13.43 -10.20
C LEU A 435 -4.72 -13.12 -10.42
N GLU A 436 -3.84 -13.62 -9.58
CA GLU A 436 -2.39 -13.57 -9.78
C GLU A 436 -1.79 -14.96 -9.76
N VAL A 437 -0.87 -15.20 -10.69
CA VAL A 437 -0.03 -16.39 -10.74
C VAL A 437 1.40 -15.94 -10.94
N TYR A 438 2.28 -16.33 -10.03
CA TYR A 438 3.70 -16.03 -10.17
C TYR A 438 4.57 -17.28 -10.04
N TYR A 439 5.74 -17.23 -10.67
CA TYR A 439 6.84 -18.16 -10.46
C TYR A 439 8.08 -17.36 -10.08
N ASP A 440 8.49 -17.50 -8.83
CA ASP A 440 9.72 -16.95 -8.30
C ASP A 440 10.79 -18.03 -8.33
N PHE A 441 11.93 -17.74 -8.96
CA PHE A 441 13.03 -18.68 -9.06
C PHE A 441 14.36 -18.03 -8.66
N GLN A 442 15.12 -18.78 -7.88
CA GLN A 442 16.46 -18.38 -7.47
C GLN A 442 17.43 -18.50 -8.64
N VAL A 443 18.01 -17.38 -9.06
CA VAL A 443 19.07 -17.30 -10.10
C VAL A 443 20.44 -17.46 -9.45
N TRP A 444 20.60 -16.87 -8.26
CA TRP A 444 21.82 -16.91 -7.45
C TRP A 444 21.44 -16.90 -5.98
N LYS A 445 22.36 -17.20 -5.07
CA LYS A 445 22.09 -17.30 -3.61
C LYS A 445 21.27 -16.15 -3.03
N THR A 446 21.47 -14.95 -3.55
CA THR A 446 20.85 -13.70 -3.06
C THR A 446 20.01 -13.01 -4.13
N ILE A 447 19.82 -13.63 -5.29
CA ILE A 447 19.11 -13.04 -6.44
C ILE A 447 17.97 -13.95 -6.86
N HIS A 448 16.77 -13.42 -6.82
CA HIS A 448 15.55 -14.03 -7.29
C HIS A 448 14.99 -13.30 -8.50
N THR A 449 14.39 -14.03 -9.41
CA THR A 449 13.64 -13.48 -10.54
C THR A 449 12.25 -14.07 -10.51
N THR A 450 11.24 -13.21 -10.68
CA THR A 450 9.84 -13.65 -10.72
C THR A 450 9.25 -13.33 -12.08
N LEU A 451 8.50 -14.28 -12.63
CA LEU A 451 7.56 -14.05 -13.72
C LEU A 451 6.16 -14.03 -13.15
N ASP A 452 5.39 -13.02 -13.52
CA ASP A 452 4.07 -12.73 -12.95
C ASP A 452 3.03 -12.53 -14.04
N TYR A 453 1.84 -13.02 -13.79
CA TYR A 453 0.65 -12.76 -14.59
C TYR A 453 -0.53 -12.44 -13.70
N GLN A 454 -1.22 -11.33 -14.01
CA GLN A 454 -2.43 -10.94 -13.32
C GLN A 454 -3.57 -10.74 -14.32
N LEU A 455 -4.79 -11.12 -13.91
CA LEU A 455 -6.02 -10.88 -14.64
C LEU A 455 -6.98 -10.12 -13.74
N VAL A 456 -7.33 -8.89 -14.15
CA VAL A 456 -8.26 -8.02 -13.43
C VAL A 456 -9.57 -7.92 -14.19
N SER A 457 -10.68 -8.25 -13.53
CA SER A 457 -12.03 -8.11 -14.07
C SER A 457 -12.81 -7.07 -13.28
N ASN A 458 -13.55 -6.21 -13.96
CA ASN A 458 -14.28 -5.07 -13.40
C ASN A 458 -13.33 -4.10 -12.64
N PRO A 459 -12.25 -3.61 -13.28
CA PRO A 459 -11.25 -2.77 -12.62
C PRO A 459 -11.90 -1.54 -11.98
N ALA A 460 -11.48 -1.18 -10.76
CA ALA A 460 -12.07 -0.12 -9.95
C ALA A 460 -13.61 -0.21 -9.86
N PHE A 461 -14.12 -1.43 -9.66
CA PHE A 461 -15.54 -1.78 -9.55
C PHE A 461 -16.38 -1.55 -10.81
N ASN A 462 -15.78 -1.36 -11.99
CA ASN A 462 -16.51 -0.96 -13.20
C ASN A 462 -16.58 -2.09 -14.23
N ARG A 463 -17.83 -2.57 -14.53
CA ARG A 463 -18.11 -3.62 -15.52
C ARG A 463 -17.92 -3.15 -16.97
N ASP A 464 -17.92 -1.86 -17.21
CA ASP A 464 -17.77 -1.33 -18.57
C ASP A 464 -16.31 -1.36 -19.04
N ARG A 465 -15.38 -1.72 -18.16
CA ARG A 465 -13.94 -1.72 -18.41
C ARG A 465 -13.32 -3.10 -18.19
N GLY A 466 -12.28 -3.41 -18.97
CA GLY A 466 -11.56 -4.68 -18.87
C GLY A 466 -12.21 -5.85 -19.64
N PRO A 467 -11.85 -7.12 -19.34
CA PRO A 467 -10.82 -7.50 -18.39
C PRO A 467 -9.42 -7.05 -18.82
N ILE A 468 -8.49 -6.94 -17.86
CA ILE A 468 -7.12 -6.48 -18.08
C ILE A 468 -6.17 -7.64 -17.79
N SER A 469 -5.31 -7.99 -18.76
CA SER A 469 -4.19 -8.90 -18.54
C SER A 469 -2.94 -8.08 -18.26
N ILE A 470 -2.24 -8.38 -17.16
CA ILE A 470 -1.01 -7.71 -16.77
C ILE A 470 0.10 -8.76 -16.69
N PHE A 471 1.23 -8.47 -17.31
CA PHE A 471 2.43 -9.30 -17.28
C PHE A 471 3.51 -8.57 -16.51
N GLY A 472 4.10 -9.24 -15.55
CA GLY A 472 5.13 -8.70 -14.67
C GLY A 472 6.42 -9.49 -14.72
N ALA A 473 7.53 -8.81 -14.49
CA ALA A 473 8.81 -9.41 -14.18
C ALA A 473 9.43 -8.64 -13.02
N ARG A 474 9.91 -9.35 -12.01
CA ARG A 474 10.59 -8.79 -10.84
C ARG A 474 11.98 -9.38 -10.74
N LEU A 475 12.96 -8.52 -10.51
CA LEU A 475 14.30 -8.89 -10.07
C LEU A 475 14.45 -8.41 -8.62
N HIS A 476 14.71 -9.35 -7.72
CA HIS A 476 14.92 -9.06 -6.30
C HIS A 476 16.30 -9.54 -5.87
N TRP A 477 16.99 -8.69 -5.14
CA TRP A 477 18.30 -8.98 -4.56
C TRP A 477 18.28 -8.60 -3.08
N GLU A 478 18.73 -9.51 -2.22
CA GLU A 478 18.80 -9.33 -0.76
C GLU A 478 20.16 -9.76 -0.23
N PHE A 479 20.72 -8.96 0.69
CA PHE A 479 22.02 -9.21 1.29
C PHE A 479 21.99 -8.96 2.80
#